data_edb1b2311d150faf34943383e2324cda
#
_entry.id   edb1b2311d150faf34943383e2324cda
#
_cell.length_a   1.000
_cell.length_b   1.000
_cell.length_c   1.000
_cell.angle_alpha   90.00
_cell.angle_beta   90.00
_cell.angle_gamma   90.00
#
_symmetry.space_group_name_H-M   'P 1'
#
loop_
_entity.id
_entity.type
_entity.pdbx_description
1 polymer ?
#
loop_
_entity_poly.entity_id
_entity_poly.type
_entity_poly.pdbx_seq_one_letter_code
_entity_poly.pdbx_strand_id
1 'polypeptide(L)'
;MADKKNSSYISGSDSRKISRFNRRVTKKLEADRANANKDPALYTTTMKDENNIVEFDNVCTYFFTDVGTVKAVDGVSFNIPKHATVGVVGESGCGKSVTSLSLMQLLQ
;
A
#
# COMPACT_ATOMS: atom_id res chain seq x y z
N MET A 1 12.50 -6.41 36.77
CA MET A 1 13.04 -6.05 35.44
C MET A 1 12.35 -6.94 34.41
N ALA A 2 11.42 -6.41 33.68
CA ALA A 2 10.73 -7.16 32.65
C ALA A 2 11.61 -7.21 31.40
N ASP A 3 12.03 -8.41 31.02
CA ASP A 3 12.71 -8.66 29.75
C ASP A 3 11.85 -8.16 28.61
N LYS A 4 12.28 -7.09 27.96
CA LYS A 4 11.76 -6.72 26.62
C LYS A 4 12.17 -7.84 25.68
N LYS A 5 11.33 -8.84 25.52
CA LYS A 5 11.43 -9.83 24.43
C LYS A 5 11.53 -9.03 23.12
N ASN A 6 12.70 -9.12 22.51
CA ASN A 6 13.01 -8.57 21.20
C ASN A 6 11.96 -9.09 20.21
N SER A 7 11.03 -8.24 19.79
CA SER A 7 9.85 -8.58 18.99
C SER A 7 10.16 -8.92 17.52
N SER A 8 11.43 -9.08 17.19
CA SER A 8 11.89 -9.30 15.81
C SER A 8 12.10 -10.79 15.45
N TYR A 9 12.02 -11.71 16.43
CA TYR A 9 12.21 -13.14 16.13
C TYR A 9 10.89 -13.79 15.74
N ILE A 10 10.76 -14.14 14.46
CA ILE A 10 9.65 -14.91 13.93
C ILE A 10 10.06 -16.39 13.91
N SER A 11 9.27 -17.25 14.55
CA SER A 11 9.55 -18.69 14.54
C SER A 11 9.43 -19.27 13.12
N GLY A 12 10.16 -20.35 12.81
CA GLY A 12 10.07 -20.99 11.50
C GLY A 12 8.67 -21.55 11.17
N SER A 13 7.84 -21.81 12.19
CA SER A 13 6.45 -22.20 12.01
C SER A 13 5.57 -21.01 11.60
N ASP A 14 5.81 -19.86 12.20
CA ASP A 14 5.05 -18.65 11.93
C ASP A 14 5.44 -18.02 10.57
N SER A 15 6.71 -18.06 10.22
CA SER A 15 7.18 -17.68 8.88
C SER A 15 6.47 -18.52 7.79
N ARG A 16 6.35 -19.84 7.99
CA ARG A 16 5.61 -20.70 7.04
C ARG A 16 4.13 -20.37 6.95
N LYS A 17 3.47 -19.97 8.05
CA LYS A 17 2.07 -19.54 8.03
C LYS A 17 1.92 -18.21 7.28
N ILE A 18 2.81 -17.24 7.55
CA ILE A 18 2.85 -15.95 6.88
C ILE A 18 3.05 -16.12 5.37
N SER A 19 4.08 -16.87 4.95
CA SER A 19 4.34 -17.15 3.54
C SER A 19 3.14 -17.79 2.84
N ARG A 20 2.47 -18.73 3.50
CA ARG A 20 1.29 -19.40 2.97
C ARG A 20 0.11 -18.45 2.81
N PHE A 21 -0.10 -17.57 3.78
CA PHE A 21 -1.13 -16.53 3.73
C PHE A 21 -0.82 -15.52 2.61
N ASN A 22 0.40 -14.99 2.58
CA ASN A 22 0.83 -14.01 1.59
C ASN A 22 0.70 -14.54 0.15
N ARG A 23 1.11 -15.80 -0.08
CA ARG A 23 0.96 -16.45 -1.39
C ARG A 23 -0.51 -16.55 -1.84
N ARG A 24 -1.44 -16.79 -0.91
CA ARG A 24 -2.88 -16.82 -1.25
C ARG A 24 -3.39 -15.43 -1.62
N VAL A 25 -2.99 -14.40 -0.86
CA VAL A 25 -3.37 -13.01 -1.13
C VAL A 25 -2.83 -12.56 -2.48
N THR A 26 -1.54 -12.80 -2.75
CA THR A 26 -0.91 -12.44 -4.02
C THR A 26 -1.61 -13.12 -5.20
N LYS A 27 -1.85 -14.43 -5.10
CA LYS A 27 -2.53 -15.18 -6.16
C LYS A 27 -3.95 -14.64 -6.42
N LYS A 28 -4.67 -14.23 -5.38
CA LYS A 28 -6.00 -13.62 -5.54
C LYS A 28 -5.90 -12.27 -6.25
N LEU A 29 -4.98 -11.41 -5.83
CA LEU A 29 -4.76 -10.10 -6.44
C LEU A 29 -4.34 -10.21 -7.92
N GLU A 30 -3.47 -11.17 -8.25
CA GLU A 30 -3.07 -11.45 -9.63
C GLU A 30 -4.25 -11.93 -10.49
N ALA A 31 -5.09 -12.81 -9.95
CA ALA A 31 -6.30 -13.27 -10.65
C ALA A 31 -7.30 -12.12 -10.85
N ASP A 32 -7.49 -11.27 -9.85
CA ASP A 32 -8.35 -10.09 -9.95
C ASP A 32 -7.81 -9.09 -10.99
N ARG A 33 -6.48 -8.93 -11.10
CA ARG A 33 -5.85 -8.10 -12.12
C ARG A 33 -6.00 -8.67 -13.53
N ALA A 34 -5.88 -9.98 -13.68
CA ALA A 34 -6.00 -10.67 -14.98
C ALA A 34 -7.43 -10.75 -15.49
N ASN A 35 -8.44 -10.48 -14.65
CA ASN A 35 -9.83 -10.51 -15.06
C ASN A 35 -10.15 -9.33 -16.00
N ALA A 36 -10.32 -9.64 -17.29
CA ALA A 36 -10.62 -8.64 -18.33
C ALA A 36 -12.05 -8.07 -18.25
N ASN A 37 -12.97 -8.72 -17.54
CA ASN A 37 -14.38 -8.31 -17.39
C ASN A 37 -14.57 -7.42 -16.15
N LYS A 38 -13.75 -6.41 -15.99
CA LYS A 38 -13.92 -5.45 -14.91
C LYS A 38 -14.97 -4.42 -15.28
N ASP A 39 -15.91 -4.21 -14.37
CA ASP A 39 -16.90 -3.15 -14.51
C ASP A 39 -16.19 -1.78 -14.66
N PRO A 40 -16.42 -1.03 -15.75
CA PRO A 40 -15.86 0.31 -15.92
C PRO A 40 -16.13 1.24 -14.73
N ALA A 41 -17.22 1.03 -14.01
CA ALA A 41 -17.58 1.80 -12.82
C ALA A 41 -16.52 1.69 -11.69
N LEU A 42 -15.77 0.58 -11.61
CA LEU A 42 -14.66 0.39 -10.66
C LEU A 42 -13.47 1.33 -10.93
N TYR A 43 -13.36 1.87 -12.13
CA TYR A 43 -12.29 2.76 -12.55
C TYR A 43 -12.75 4.21 -12.71
N THR A 44 -14.04 4.48 -12.51
CA THR A 44 -14.58 5.83 -12.54
C THR A 44 -14.49 6.41 -11.14
N THR A 45 -13.57 7.34 -10.96
CA THR A 45 -13.40 8.04 -9.69
C THR A 45 -14.15 9.35 -9.73
N THR A 46 -15.02 9.57 -8.76
CA THR A 46 -15.64 10.88 -8.52
C THR A 46 -14.80 11.61 -7.47
N MET A 47 -14.27 12.76 -7.83
CA MET A 47 -13.51 13.59 -6.89
C MET A 47 -14.45 14.15 -5.82
N LYS A 48 -14.01 14.20 -4.56
CA LYS A 48 -14.75 14.82 -3.46
C LYS A 48 -14.80 16.34 -3.60
N ASP A 49 -13.72 16.92 -4.14
CA ASP A 49 -13.62 18.33 -4.48
C ASP A 49 -13.14 18.47 -5.93
N GLU A 50 -13.95 19.12 -6.76
CA GLU A 50 -13.64 19.36 -8.18
C GLU A 50 -12.38 20.21 -8.40
N ASN A 51 -11.93 20.94 -7.39
CA ASN A 51 -10.69 21.70 -7.44
C ASN A 51 -9.44 20.86 -7.25
N ASN A 52 -9.57 19.62 -6.86
CA ASN A 52 -8.44 18.69 -6.75
C ASN A 52 -8.14 18.01 -8.08
N ILE A 53 -6.86 17.69 -8.30
CA ILE A 53 -6.42 16.82 -9.39
C ILE A 53 -6.13 15.40 -8.90
N VAL A 54 -5.74 15.28 -7.62
CA VAL A 54 -5.51 14.01 -6.93
C VAL A 54 -6.08 14.08 -5.54
N GLU A 55 -6.72 13.02 -5.11
CA GLU A 55 -7.17 12.81 -3.74
C GLU A 55 -6.68 11.45 -3.24
N PHE A 56 -5.84 11.48 -2.22
CA PHE A 56 -5.50 10.29 -1.45
C PHE A 56 -6.48 10.18 -0.29
N ASP A 57 -7.17 9.08 -0.19
CA ASP A 57 -8.12 8.81 0.87
C ASP A 57 -7.76 7.48 1.53
N ASN A 58 -7.17 7.55 2.71
CA ASN A 58 -6.77 6.40 3.52
C ASN A 58 -5.95 5.36 2.74
N VAL A 59 -5.00 5.83 1.93
CA VAL A 59 -4.19 4.97 1.07
C VAL A 59 -3.26 4.11 1.92
N CYS A 60 -3.29 2.80 1.65
CA CYS A 60 -2.45 1.81 2.28
C CYS A 60 -1.68 1.02 1.21
N THR A 61 -0.37 0.89 1.41
CA THR A 61 0.50 0.06 0.55
C THR A 61 1.33 -0.85 1.42
N TYR A 62 1.10 -2.15 1.30
CA TYR A 62 1.75 -3.18 2.09
C TYR A 62 2.50 -4.16 1.21
N PHE A 63 3.73 -4.49 1.60
CA PHE A 63 4.52 -5.53 0.97
C PHE A 63 4.47 -6.81 1.80
N PHE A 64 4.07 -7.89 1.16
CA PHE A 64 3.98 -9.20 1.78
C PHE A 64 5.27 -9.97 1.56
N THR A 65 6.04 -10.14 2.63
CA THR A 65 7.35 -10.82 2.61
C THR A 65 7.29 -12.14 3.36
N ASP A 66 8.31 -12.98 3.17
CA ASP A 66 8.41 -14.28 3.86
C ASP A 66 8.59 -14.15 5.38
N VAL A 67 8.99 -12.98 5.85
CA VAL A 67 9.22 -12.70 7.27
C VAL A 67 8.11 -11.86 7.91
N GLY A 68 7.16 -11.36 7.11
CA GLY A 68 6.05 -10.57 7.62
C GLY A 68 5.48 -9.60 6.58
N THR A 69 4.62 -8.71 7.04
CA THR A 69 4.03 -7.64 6.22
C THR A 69 4.72 -6.32 6.54
N VAL A 70 5.28 -5.69 5.52
CA VAL A 70 5.85 -4.34 5.63
C VAL A 70 4.78 -3.33 5.21
N LYS A 71 4.34 -2.51 6.15
CA LYS A 71 3.40 -1.42 5.91
C LYS A 71 4.19 -0.18 5.49
N ALA A 72 4.41 -0.03 4.20
CA ALA A 72 5.21 1.06 3.67
C ALA A 72 4.43 2.39 3.64
N VAL A 73 3.13 2.32 3.39
CA VAL A 73 2.17 3.42 3.52
C VAL A 73 0.97 2.87 4.28
N ASP A 74 0.52 3.56 5.32
CA ASP A 74 -0.55 3.07 6.19
C ASP A 74 -1.49 4.23 6.57
N GLY A 75 -2.61 4.34 5.86
CA GLY A 75 -3.66 5.30 6.14
C GLY A 75 -3.32 6.75 5.77
N VAL A 76 -2.66 6.98 4.64
CA VAL A 76 -2.28 8.33 4.22
C VAL A 76 -3.41 9.00 3.45
N SER A 77 -3.77 10.22 3.86
CA SER A 77 -4.78 11.06 3.21
C SER A 77 -4.25 12.47 2.99
N PHE A 78 -4.30 12.94 1.74
CA PHE A 78 -4.02 14.33 1.37
C PHE A 78 -4.53 14.63 -0.04
N ASN A 79 -4.60 15.89 -0.41
CA ASN A 79 -5.10 16.31 -1.72
C ASN A 79 -4.04 17.13 -2.47
N ILE A 80 -4.09 17.06 -3.79
CA ILE A 80 -3.31 17.93 -4.68
C ILE A 80 -4.30 18.78 -5.46
N PRO A 81 -4.39 20.08 -5.14
CA PRO A 81 -5.26 21.00 -5.87
C PRO A 81 -4.80 21.23 -7.31
N LYS A 82 -5.72 21.55 -8.20
CA LYS A 82 -5.40 21.99 -9.57
C LYS A 82 -4.54 23.25 -9.51
N HIS A 83 -3.58 23.35 -10.41
CA HIS A 83 -2.66 24.49 -10.53
C HIS A 83 -1.78 24.75 -9.29
N ALA A 84 -1.67 23.79 -8.38
CA ALA A 84 -0.80 23.85 -7.22
C ALA A 84 0.33 22.82 -7.30
N THR A 85 1.43 23.09 -6.60
CA THR A 85 2.52 22.16 -6.40
C THR A 85 2.54 21.72 -4.96
N VAL A 86 2.52 20.42 -4.72
CA VAL A 86 2.61 19.84 -3.38
C VAL A 86 3.96 19.14 -3.25
N GLY A 87 4.75 19.56 -2.26
CA GLY A 87 6.04 18.94 -1.94
C GLY A 87 5.89 17.86 -0.87
N VAL A 88 6.45 16.67 -1.11
CA VAL A 88 6.51 15.58 -0.13
C VAL A 88 7.93 15.49 0.38
N VAL A 89 8.11 15.76 1.66
CA VAL A 89 9.42 15.77 2.34
C VAL A 89 9.45 14.74 3.46
N GLY A 90 10.64 14.26 3.78
CA GLY A 90 10.85 13.29 4.86
C GLY A 90 12.20 12.59 4.70
N GLU A 91 12.59 11.84 5.71
CA GLU A 91 13.84 11.08 5.73
C GLU A 91 13.85 9.94 4.69
N SER A 92 15.05 9.40 4.41
CA SER A 92 15.18 8.23 3.53
C SER A 92 14.43 7.03 4.13
N GLY A 93 13.68 6.31 3.31
CA GLY A 93 12.93 5.12 3.75
C GLY A 93 11.58 5.39 4.43
N CYS A 94 11.14 6.65 4.56
CA CYS A 94 9.86 6.96 5.21
C CYS A 94 8.60 6.79 4.32
N GLY A 95 8.74 6.22 3.12
CA GLY A 95 7.60 5.89 2.27
C GLY A 95 7.26 6.89 1.16
N LYS A 96 8.01 8.01 0.99
CA LYS A 96 7.74 9.03 -0.06
C LYS A 96 7.61 8.45 -1.47
N SER A 97 8.63 7.69 -1.87
CA SER A 97 8.66 7.07 -3.20
C SER A 97 7.54 6.03 -3.37
N VAL A 98 7.28 5.26 -2.31
CA VAL A 98 6.19 4.27 -2.33
C VAL A 98 4.84 4.95 -2.49
N THR A 99 4.61 6.08 -1.83
CA THR A 99 3.38 6.87 -1.99
C THR A 99 3.20 7.35 -3.42
N SER A 100 4.26 7.89 -4.05
CA SER A 100 4.22 8.34 -5.45
C SER A 100 4.00 7.18 -6.43
N LEU A 101 4.67 6.04 -6.21
CA LEU A 101 4.51 4.84 -7.03
C LEU A 101 3.11 4.21 -6.87
N SER A 102 2.50 4.33 -5.69
CA SER A 102 1.13 3.89 -5.43
C SER A 102 0.13 4.70 -6.25
N LEU A 103 0.32 6.02 -6.35
CA LEU A 103 -0.51 6.89 -7.19
C LEU A 103 -0.46 6.46 -8.65
N MET A 104 0.74 6.17 -9.16
CA MET A 104 0.95 5.76 -10.55
C MET A 104 0.58 4.29 -10.81
N GLN A 105 0.19 3.54 -9.78
CA GLN A 105 -0.10 2.10 -9.84
C GLN A 105 1.05 1.25 -10.41
N LEU A 106 2.30 1.67 -10.15
CA LEU A 106 3.52 1.01 -10.63
C LEU A 106 4.06 -0.05 -9.65
N LEU A 107 3.47 -0.19 -8.48
CA LEU A 107 3.83 -1.24 -7.53
C LEU A 107 3.18 -2.56 -7.94
N GLN A 108 4.00 -3.61 -8.03
CA GLN A 108 3.59 -4.98 -8.35
C GLN A 108 3.53 -5.84 -7.10
#